data_375826674c6efa4b38fa76419e54718f
#
_entry.id   375826674c6efa4b38fa76419e54718f
#
_cell.length_a   1.000
_cell.length_b   1.000
_cell.length_c   1.000
_cell.angle_alpha   90.00
_cell.angle_beta   90.00
_cell.angle_gamma   90.00
#
_symmetry.space_group_name_H-M   'P 1'
#
loop_
_entity.id
_entity.type
_entity.pdbx_description
1 polymer ?
#
loop_
_entity_poly.entity_id
_entity_poly.type
_entity_poly.pdbx_seq_one_letter_code
_entity_poly.pdbx_strand_id
1 'polypeptide(L)'
;EVALINFEPILHNPHLFSDKQSLFNIAMPTADREITARVSRARGVGLRLQCDVHVHMNAWAAAFDHPYFAVTDELGRFEIKGIPPGSYTLIAWHPGFNIVKFSASRPVYDEPHVIRQPLEIAPKAQVESRFEFPVRPVEVEWKIAGGGDELPPE
;
A
#
# COMPACT_ATOMS: atom_id res chain seq x y z
N GLU A 1 -1.13 2.11 16.68
CA GLU A 1 -2.53 1.63 16.69
C GLU A 1 -3.21 2.01 15.38
N VAL A 2 -4.15 1.19 14.93
CA VAL A 2 -4.97 1.42 13.73
C VAL A 2 -6.42 1.32 14.15
N ALA A 3 -7.22 2.36 13.88
CA ALA A 3 -8.66 2.31 14.03
C ALA A 3 -9.29 1.78 12.73
N LEU A 4 -10.14 0.78 12.86
CA LEU A 4 -10.88 0.15 11.78
C LEU A 4 -12.36 0.42 11.99
N ILE A 5 -13.03 0.96 10.98
CA ILE A 5 -14.46 1.25 11.01
C ILE A 5 -15.12 0.59 9.81
N ASN A 6 -16.16 -0.18 10.03
CA ASN A 6 -17.00 -0.71 8.96
C ASN A 6 -18.22 0.21 8.82
N PHE A 7 -18.42 0.82 7.65
CA PHE A 7 -19.57 1.67 7.34
C PHE A 7 -20.68 0.95 6.58
N GLU A 8 -20.47 -0.32 6.25
CA GLU A 8 -21.40 -1.11 5.44
C GLU A 8 -22.06 -2.22 6.28
N PRO A 9 -23.33 -2.57 6.02
CA PRO A 9 -24.04 -3.61 6.76
C PRO A 9 -23.67 -5.04 6.29
N ILE A 10 -22.44 -5.24 5.85
CA ILE A 10 -21.91 -6.52 5.38
C ILE A 10 -20.62 -6.85 6.13
N LEU A 11 -20.29 -8.15 6.13
CA LEU A 11 -19.05 -8.62 6.76
C LEU A 11 -17.83 -8.14 5.99
N HIS A 12 -16.93 -7.44 6.67
CA HIS A 12 -15.54 -7.24 6.25
C HIS A 12 -14.60 -7.99 7.17
N ASN A 13 -13.44 -8.38 6.64
CA ASN A 13 -12.39 -9.02 7.43
C ASN A 13 -11.03 -8.40 7.06
N PRO A 14 -10.71 -7.20 7.59
CA PRO A 14 -9.40 -6.59 7.37
C PRO A 14 -8.29 -7.44 7.98
N HIS A 15 -7.30 -7.77 7.15
CA HIS A 15 -6.15 -8.59 7.47
C HIS A 15 -4.88 -7.83 7.08
N LEU A 16 -4.08 -7.45 8.08
CA LEU A 16 -2.82 -6.72 7.88
C LEU A 16 -1.63 -7.67 7.95
N PHE A 17 -0.73 -7.52 7.00
CA PHE A 17 0.51 -8.29 6.90
C PHE A 17 1.75 -7.40 6.87
N SER A 18 2.83 -7.89 7.48
CA SER A 18 4.20 -7.48 7.19
C SER A 18 4.88 -8.64 6.49
N ASP A 19 5.23 -8.51 5.21
CA ASP A 19 5.64 -9.61 4.35
C ASP A 19 4.64 -10.78 4.41
N LYS A 20 5.05 -11.91 5.00
CA LYS A 20 4.20 -13.10 5.17
C LYS A 20 3.62 -13.23 6.58
N GLN A 21 3.99 -12.35 7.50
CA GLN A 21 3.53 -12.41 8.89
C GLN A 21 2.21 -11.66 9.04
N SER A 22 1.18 -12.36 9.53
CA SER A 22 -0.08 -11.72 9.95
C SER A 22 0.15 -10.88 11.20
N LEU A 23 -0.23 -9.62 11.14
CA LEU A 23 -0.18 -8.68 12.26
C LEU A 23 -1.52 -8.60 12.98
N PHE A 24 -2.61 -8.58 12.24
CA PHE A 24 -3.97 -8.81 12.72
C PHE A 24 -4.87 -9.34 11.61
N ASN A 25 -5.92 -10.05 12.03
CA ASN A 25 -7.03 -10.51 11.20
C ASN A 25 -8.32 -10.35 12.02
N ILE A 26 -9.22 -9.46 11.62
CA ILE A 26 -10.34 -9.02 12.45
C ILE A 26 -11.63 -9.07 11.63
N ALA A 27 -12.61 -9.87 12.09
CA ALA A 27 -13.93 -9.89 11.49
C ALA A 27 -14.78 -8.70 11.97
N MET A 28 -15.38 -7.98 11.03
CA MET A 28 -16.25 -6.82 11.25
C MET A 28 -17.62 -7.07 10.61
N PRO A 29 -18.51 -7.84 11.30
CA PRO A 29 -19.75 -8.32 10.69
C PRO A 29 -20.84 -7.26 10.53
N THR A 30 -20.74 -6.14 11.25
CA THR A 30 -21.77 -5.10 11.30
C THR A 30 -21.19 -3.73 11.07
N ALA A 31 -22.02 -2.82 10.52
CA ALA A 31 -21.68 -1.40 10.40
C ALA A 31 -21.50 -0.72 11.77
N ASP A 32 -20.91 0.48 11.71
CA ASP A 32 -20.78 1.45 12.82
C ASP A 32 -20.03 0.94 14.06
N ARG A 33 -19.24 -0.10 13.88
CA ARG A 33 -18.36 -0.58 14.93
C ARG A 33 -16.92 -0.19 14.65
N GLU A 34 -16.34 0.57 15.59
CA GLU A 34 -14.92 0.83 15.61
C GLU A 34 -14.17 -0.25 16.40
N ILE A 35 -13.06 -0.73 15.83
CA ILE A 35 -12.15 -1.66 16.47
C ILE A 35 -10.74 -1.08 16.38
N THR A 36 -10.06 -0.93 17.51
CA THR A 36 -8.65 -0.52 17.54
C THR A 36 -7.74 -1.75 17.56
N ALA A 37 -6.91 -1.88 16.52
CA ALA A 37 -5.89 -2.91 16.44
C ALA A 37 -4.51 -2.35 16.81
N ARG A 38 -3.75 -3.08 17.62
CA ARG A 38 -2.36 -2.75 17.95
C ARG A 38 -1.41 -3.42 16.97
N VAL A 39 -0.52 -2.62 16.38
CA VAL A 39 0.46 -3.08 15.37
C VAL A 39 1.87 -2.84 15.91
N SER A 40 2.19 -3.42 17.07
CA SER A 40 3.42 -3.13 17.80
C SER A 40 4.71 -3.67 17.15
N ARG A 41 4.59 -4.60 16.21
CA ARG A 41 5.72 -5.25 15.51
C ARG A 41 5.95 -4.76 14.10
N ALA A 42 5.06 -3.95 13.55
CA ALA A 42 5.22 -3.40 12.22
C ALA A 42 6.18 -2.21 12.22
N ARG A 43 7.06 -2.17 11.25
CA ARG A 43 8.02 -1.09 11.00
C ARG A 43 8.18 -0.88 9.50
N GLY A 44 8.30 0.39 9.11
CA GLY A 44 8.57 0.79 7.73
C GLY A 44 7.35 0.79 6.84
N VAL A 45 7.59 0.75 5.54
CA VAL A 45 6.59 0.78 4.46
C VAL A 45 6.24 -0.62 3.97
N GLY A 46 5.18 -0.73 3.17
CA GLY A 46 4.83 -1.99 2.50
C GLY A 46 4.02 -2.96 3.36
N LEU A 47 3.38 -2.49 4.43
CA LEU A 47 2.41 -3.30 5.15
C LEU A 47 1.16 -3.47 4.28
N ARG A 48 0.81 -4.71 3.94
CA ARG A 48 -0.32 -5.01 3.07
C ARG A 48 -1.60 -5.23 3.89
N LEU A 49 -2.60 -4.41 3.64
CA LEU A 49 -3.95 -4.57 4.17
C LEU A 49 -4.85 -5.14 3.08
N GLN A 50 -5.56 -6.20 3.36
CA GLN A 50 -6.56 -6.80 2.47
C GLN A 50 -7.81 -7.18 3.24
N CYS A 51 -8.92 -7.38 2.53
CA CYS A 51 -10.10 -8.00 3.10
C CYS A 51 -10.14 -9.49 2.71
N ASP A 52 -10.26 -10.41 3.68
CA ASP A 52 -10.28 -11.85 3.36
C ASP A 52 -11.62 -12.30 2.74
N VAL A 53 -12.68 -11.51 2.87
CA VAL A 53 -13.99 -11.74 2.26
C VAL A 53 -14.09 -11.12 0.86
N HIS A 54 -13.57 -9.90 0.67
CA HIS A 54 -13.70 -9.15 -0.57
C HIS A 54 -12.34 -9.03 -1.26
N VAL A 55 -12.10 -9.85 -2.28
CA VAL A 55 -10.79 -9.98 -2.94
C VAL A 55 -10.27 -8.71 -3.62
N HIS A 56 -11.16 -7.79 -4.00
CA HIS A 56 -10.81 -6.51 -4.61
C HIS A 56 -10.39 -5.44 -3.60
N MET A 57 -10.69 -5.64 -2.32
CA MET A 57 -10.33 -4.67 -1.28
C MET A 57 -8.91 -4.93 -0.78
N ASN A 58 -8.02 -4.03 -1.15
CA ASN A 58 -6.63 -4.04 -0.70
C ASN A 58 -6.13 -2.60 -0.55
N ALA A 59 -5.15 -2.44 0.34
CA ALA A 59 -4.49 -1.17 0.60
C ALA A 59 -3.08 -1.42 1.15
N TRP A 60 -2.33 -0.35 1.27
CA TRP A 60 -1.01 -0.36 1.85
C TRP A 60 -0.94 0.58 3.05
N ALA A 61 -0.15 0.19 4.02
CA ALA A 61 0.10 0.99 5.20
C ALA A 61 1.59 1.09 5.48
N ALA A 62 1.96 2.04 6.32
CA ALA A 62 3.31 2.19 6.84
C ALA A 62 3.26 2.43 8.35
N ALA A 63 4.30 2.04 9.06
CA ALA A 63 4.44 2.25 10.49
C ALA A 63 5.84 2.77 10.80
N PHE A 64 5.90 3.94 11.43
CA PHE A 64 7.14 4.62 11.79
C PHE A 64 7.16 4.93 13.30
N ASP A 65 8.34 5.07 13.86
CA ASP A 65 8.57 5.55 15.22
C ASP A 65 8.88 7.06 15.29
N HIS A 66 8.68 7.75 14.18
CA HIS A 66 8.83 9.20 14.02
C HIS A 66 7.67 9.77 13.19
N PRO A 67 7.36 11.08 13.29
CA PRO A 67 6.26 11.71 12.57
C PRO A 67 6.63 12.20 11.14
N TYR A 68 7.87 11.99 10.69
CA TYR A 68 8.37 12.56 9.43
C TYR A 68 8.04 11.67 8.25
N PHE A 69 6.81 11.75 7.77
CA PHE A 69 6.34 11.09 6.55
C PHE A 69 5.22 11.90 5.90
N ALA A 70 4.98 11.63 4.65
CA ALA A 70 3.84 12.16 3.91
C ALA A 70 3.34 11.12 2.91
N VAL A 71 2.07 11.21 2.54
CA VAL A 71 1.49 10.55 1.38
C VAL A 71 1.33 11.62 0.31
N THR A 72 1.69 11.32 -0.93
CA THR A 72 1.53 12.25 -2.04
C THR A 72 0.05 12.51 -2.33
N ASP A 73 -0.25 13.74 -2.76
CA ASP A 73 -1.57 14.07 -3.29
C ASP A 73 -1.76 13.52 -4.73
N GLU A 74 -2.92 13.79 -5.34
CA GLU A 74 -3.27 13.36 -6.69
C GLU A 74 -2.33 13.90 -7.79
N LEU A 75 -1.56 14.94 -7.49
CA LEU A 75 -0.56 15.53 -8.39
C LEU A 75 0.87 15.05 -8.07
N GLY A 76 1.01 14.12 -7.15
CA GLY A 76 2.30 13.60 -6.70
C GLY A 76 3.07 14.54 -5.77
N ARG A 77 2.45 15.58 -5.23
CA ARG A 77 3.11 16.54 -4.33
C ARG A 77 3.09 16.03 -2.90
N PHE A 78 4.15 16.31 -2.17
CA PHE A 78 4.27 15.99 -0.75
C PHE A 78 4.95 17.12 0.02
N GLU A 79 4.71 17.17 1.33
CA GLU A 79 5.40 18.07 2.25
C GLU A 79 5.61 17.36 3.60
N ILE A 80 6.82 17.39 4.12
CA ILE A 80 7.17 16.89 5.45
C ILE A 80 7.70 18.05 6.27
N LYS A 81 6.99 18.42 7.33
CA LYS A 81 7.30 19.59 8.17
C LYS A 81 8.00 19.20 9.46
N GLY A 82 8.75 20.16 10.00
CA GLY A 82 9.30 20.07 11.35
C GLY A 82 10.45 19.09 11.50
N ILE A 83 11.12 18.69 10.42
CA ILE A 83 12.30 17.85 10.47
C ILE A 83 13.44 18.66 11.10
N PRO A 84 14.09 18.17 12.17
CA PRO A 84 15.25 18.84 12.76
C PRO A 84 16.41 18.96 11.76
N PRO A 85 17.33 19.92 11.96
CA PRO A 85 18.57 19.96 11.18
C PRO A 85 19.37 18.66 11.35
N GLY A 86 19.96 18.16 10.27
CA GLY A 86 20.74 16.93 10.28
C GLY A 86 20.80 16.23 8.93
N SER A 87 21.44 15.05 8.94
CA SER A 87 21.62 14.17 7.79
C SER A 87 20.55 13.08 7.80
N TYR A 88 19.85 12.91 6.70
CA TYR A 88 18.74 11.97 6.54
C TYR A 88 18.85 11.19 5.23
N THR A 89 18.07 10.14 5.13
CA THR A 89 17.76 9.49 3.86
C THR A 89 16.27 9.63 3.62
N LEU A 90 15.90 10.42 2.60
CA LEU A 90 14.52 10.50 2.15
C LEU A 90 14.21 9.27 1.28
N ILE A 91 13.11 8.59 1.60
CA ILE A 91 12.68 7.37 0.92
C ILE A 91 11.34 7.63 0.24
N ALA A 92 11.31 7.50 -1.09
CA ALA A 92 10.07 7.42 -1.84
C ALA A 92 9.74 5.96 -2.11
N TRP A 93 8.50 5.56 -1.83
CA TRP A 93 8.04 4.19 -1.95
C TRP A 93 6.70 4.11 -2.70
N HIS A 94 6.58 3.12 -3.58
CA HIS A 94 5.33 2.80 -4.28
C HIS A 94 5.16 1.27 -4.37
N PRO A 95 3.95 0.72 -4.18
CA PRO A 95 3.72 -0.73 -4.08
C PRO A 95 3.94 -1.52 -5.38
N GLY A 96 4.13 -0.85 -6.50
CA GLY A 96 4.17 -1.39 -7.86
C GLY A 96 3.11 -0.73 -8.73
N PHE A 97 3.30 -0.76 -10.03
CA PHE A 97 2.42 -0.10 -11.00
C PHE A 97 1.59 -1.09 -11.82
N ASN A 98 2.10 -2.31 -11.97
CA ASN A 98 1.52 -3.28 -12.89
C ASN A 98 1.01 -4.51 -12.15
N ILE A 99 -0.16 -5.02 -12.56
CA ILE A 99 -0.61 -6.33 -12.15
C ILE A 99 0.12 -7.37 -13.00
N VAL A 100 0.97 -8.18 -12.38
CA VAL A 100 1.77 -9.21 -13.07
C VAL A 100 1.07 -10.57 -13.14
N LYS A 101 0.12 -10.82 -12.24
CA LYS A 101 -0.72 -12.03 -12.24
C LYS A 101 -1.88 -11.90 -11.27
N PHE A 102 -2.78 -12.88 -11.31
CA PHE A 102 -3.76 -13.08 -10.24
C PHE A 102 -3.43 -14.35 -9.45
N SER A 103 -3.62 -14.29 -8.14
CA SER A 103 -3.50 -15.44 -7.23
C SER A 103 -4.75 -15.51 -6.37
N ALA A 104 -5.52 -16.60 -6.48
CA ALA A 104 -6.83 -16.75 -5.82
C ALA A 104 -7.75 -15.52 -6.05
N SER A 105 -7.85 -15.08 -7.31
CA SER A 105 -8.62 -13.89 -7.76
C SER A 105 -8.11 -12.55 -7.21
N ARG A 106 -6.96 -12.50 -6.54
CA ARG A 106 -6.34 -11.26 -6.06
C ARG A 106 -5.25 -10.80 -7.01
N PRO A 107 -5.17 -9.49 -7.30
CA PRO A 107 -4.08 -8.95 -8.10
C PRO A 107 -2.76 -9.07 -7.34
N VAL A 108 -1.73 -9.50 -8.05
CA VAL A 108 -0.34 -9.46 -7.62
C VAL A 108 0.38 -8.42 -8.46
N TYR A 109 0.92 -7.42 -7.79
CA TYR A 109 1.65 -6.34 -8.44
C TYR A 109 3.12 -6.72 -8.64
N ASP A 110 3.80 -5.99 -9.52
CA ASP A 110 5.26 -6.03 -9.65
C ASP A 110 5.94 -5.61 -8.33
N GLU A 111 7.25 -5.76 -8.27
CA GLU A 111 8.02 -5.43 -7.07
C GLU A 111 7.86 -3.96 -6.68
N PRO A 112 7.82 -3.65 -5.39
CA PRO A 112 7.75 -2.26 -4.92
C PRO A 112 8.92 -1.42 -5.41
N HIS A 113 8.62 -0.22 -5.84
CA HIS A 113 9.62 0.77 -6.24
C HIS A 113 10.09 1.54 -5.00
N VAL A 114 11.39 1.59 -4.80
CA VAL A 114 12.01 2.30 -3.67
C VAL A 114 13.16 3.16 -4.16
N ILE A 115 13.04 4.46 -4.00
CA ILE A 115 14.11 5.41 -4.28
C ILE A 115 14.62 5.98 -2.96
N ARG A 116 15.93 6.03 -2.78
CA ARG A 116 16.60 6.58 -1.60
C ARG A 116 17.47 7.75 -2.01
N GLN A 117 17.27 8.90 -1.35
CA GLN A 117 18.02 10.12 -1.60
C GLN A 117 18.62 10.62 -0.30
N PRO A 118 19.95 10.73 -0.19
CA PRO A 118 20.60 11.43 0.92
C PRO A 118 20.14 12.89 0.97
N LEU A 119 19.93 13.40 2.18
CA LEU A 119 19.40 14.74 2.40
C LEU A 119 20.09 15.39 3.60
N GLU A 120 20.60 16.58 3.42
CA GLU A 120 21.13 17.44 4.48
C GLU A 120 20.14 18.58 4.73
N ILE A 121 19.70 18.75 5.98
CA ILE A 121 18.80 19.80 6.39
C ILE A 121 19.54 20.77 7.31
N ALA A 122 19.81 21.98 6.84
CA ALA A 122 20.37 23.05 7.65
C ALA A 122 19.28 23.72 8.52
N PRO A 123 19.65 24.43 9.60
CA PRO A 123 18.69 25.18 10.40
C PRO A 123 17.86 26.14 9.55
N LYS A 124 16.52 26.07 9.68
CA LYS A 124 15.54 26.90 8.95
C LYS A 124 15.56 26.71 7.41
N ALA A 125 16.23 25.71 6.89
CA ALA A 125 16.24 25.43 5.46
C ALA A 125 14.89 24.85 5.00
N GLN A 126 14.54 25.16 3.75
CA GLN A 126 13.56 24.40 2.97
C GLN A 126 14.34 23.65 1.89
N VAL A 127 14.05 22.37 1.73
CA VAL A 127 14.72 21.52 0.74
C VAL A 127 13.68 20.94 -0.18
N GLU A 128 13.88 21.12 -1.47
CA GLU A 128 13.03 20.53 -2.50
C GLU A 128 13.62 19.19 -2.96
N SER A 129 12.76 18.21 -3.19
CA SER A 129 13.14 16.90 -3.70
C SER A 129 12.12 16.44 -4.74
N ARG A 130 12.62 15.79 -5.79
CA ARG A 130 11.81 15.21 -6.86
C ARG A 130 12.21 13.76 -7.06
N PHE A 131 11.20 12.89 -7.21
CA PHE A 131 11.39 11.49 -7.52
C PHE A 131 10.67 11.14 -8.82
N GLU A 132 11.32 10.34 -9.64
CA GLU A 132 10.73 9.78 -10.86
C GLU A 132 10.83 8.26 -10.79
N PHE A 133 9.69 7.60 -10.71
CA PHE A 133 9.65 6.14 -10.76
C PHE A 133 9.65 5.69 -12.22
N PRO A 134 10.57 4.79 -12.62
CA PRO A 134 10.55 4.23 -13.96
C PRO A 134 9.37 3.27 -14.10
N VAL A 135 8.31 3.70 -14.76
CA VAL A 135 7.21 2.80 -15.15
C VAL A 135 7.67 1.99 -16.35
N ARG A 136 7.88 0.69 -16.16
CA ARG A 136 8.18 -0.24 -17.26
C ARG A 136 6.89 -0.89 -17.72
N PRO A 137 6.53 -0.83 -19.01
CA PRO A 137 5.45 -1.65 -19.53
C PRO A 137 5.73 -3.12 -19.24
N VAL A 138 4.77 -3.79 -18.63
CA VAL A 138 4.81 -5.25 -18.46
C VAL A 138 3.86 -5.84 -19.50
N GLU A 139 4.38 -6.69 -20.40
CA GLU A 139 3.54 -7.49 -21.26
C GLU A 139 2.86 -8.55 -20.41
N VAL A 140 1.57 -8.43 -20.23
CA VAL A 140 0.75 -9.42 -19.52
C VAL A 140 0.06 -10.30 -20.55
N GLU A 141 0.49 -11.54 -20.67
CA GLU A 141 -0.26 -12.54 -21.43
C GLU A 141 -1.50 -12.96 -20.63
N TRP A 142 -2.67 -12.53 -21.08
CA TRP A 142 -3.93 -12.97 -20.54
C TRP A 142 -4.33 -14.30 -21.19
N LYS A 143 -4.18 -15.39 -20.45
CA LYS A 143 -4.74 -16.69 -20.87
C LYS A 143 -6.08 -16.88 -20.13
N ILE A 144 -7.16 -16.83 -20.89
CA ILE A 144 -8.48 -17.22 -20.35
C ILE A 144 -8.47 -18.77 -20.30
N ALA A 145 -8.39 -19.32 -19.10
CA ALA A 145 -8.50 -20.77 -18.93
C ALA A 145 -9.93 -21.20 -19.23
N GLY A 146 -10.14 -21.96 -20.30
CA GLY A 146 -11.41 -22.61 -20.61
C GLY A 146 -12.25 -21.98 -21.72
N GLY A 147 -11.74 -21.00 -22.46
CA GLY A 147 -12.37 -20.53 -23.70
C GLY A 147 -11.97 -21.45 -24.86
N GLY A 148 -12.80 -22.43 -25.18
CA GLY A 148 -12.74 -23.05 -26.50
C GLY A 148 -13.14 -22.03 -27.56
N ASP A 149 -12.43 -22.04 -28.70
CA ASP A 149 -12.62 -21.15 -29.85
C ASP A 149 -13.95 -21.40 -30.62
N GLU A 150 -15.06 -21.60 -29.94
CA GLU A 150 -16.36 -21.71 -30.58
C GLU A 150 -17.29 -20.63 -30.05
N LEU A 151 -17.43 -19.57 -30.86
CA LEU A 151 -18.60 -18.72 -30.77
C LEU A 151 -19.84 -19.57 -31.17
N PRO A 152 -20.96 -19.49 -30.43
CA PRO A 152 -22.19 -20.17 -30.87
C PRO A 152 -22.63 -19.64 -32.22
N PRO A 153 -23.13 -20.50 -33.12
CA PRO A 153 -23.65 -20.07 -34.40
C PRO A 153 -24.83 -19.12 -34.19
N GLU A 154 -24.95 -18.11 -35.07
CA GLU A 154 -26.07 -17.13 -35.12
C GLU A 154 -27.43 -17.79 -35.27
#